data_4922ec3b9ebe1553eb1c65a3dbb3042e
#
_entry.id   4922ec3b9ebe1553eb1c65a3dbb3042e
#
_cell.length_a   1.000
_cell.length_b   1.000
_cell.length_c   1.000
_cell.angle_alpha   90.00
_cell.angle_beta   90.00
_cell.angle_gamma   90.00
#
_symmetry.space_group_name_H-M   'P 1'
#
loop_
_entity.id
_entity.type
_entity.pdbx_description
1 polymer ?
#
loop_
_entity_poly.entity_id
_entity_poly.type
_entity_poly.pdbx_seq_one_letter_code
_entity_poly.pdbx_strand_id
1 'polypeptide(L)'
;RDFLQLVDDRVSIYSPVKRLVIAPQNFAEATAPKSSDGTATPFPRERYLDYRIASGDASDNLPGIPGVGTLTAAKLVAAAPIDEYLAEPARITSVLGRKSARIDAAFASSEAAETIHRNRELMDLRLAARNYSSLDEYRRQGSWDETSFRAWVKDQRISALEIESAVRCMEHIAAG
;
A
#
# COMPACT_ATOMS: atom_id res chain seq x y z
N ARG A 1 -2.10 -0.41 4.09
CA ARG A 1 -1.15 0.30 3.19
C ARG A 1 -1.12 -0.32 1.80
N ASP A 2 -1.19 -1.63 1.68
CA ASP A 2 -1.02 -2.32 0.39
C ASP A 2 -2.11 -1.98 -0.62
N PHE A 3 -3.35 -1.84 -0.18
CA PHE A 3 -4.47 -1.43 -1.03
C PHE A 3 -4.32 -0.03 -1.67
N LEU A 4 -3.36 0.80 -1.22
CA LEU A 4 -3.07 2.07 -1.88
C LEU A 4 -2.60 1.90 -3.34
N GLN A 5 -2.12 0.71 -3.71
CA GLN A 5 -1.84 0.33 -5.10
C GLN A 5 -3.08 0.35 -6.01
N LEU A 6 -4.26 0.19 -5.41
CA LEU A 6 -5.53 0.06 -6.12
C LEU A 6 -6.24 1.40 -6.31
N VAL A 7 -5.68 2.49 -5.78
CA VAL A 7 -6.29 3.82 -5.96
C VAL A 7 -6.24 4.21 -7.41
N ASP A 8 -7.42 4.43 -8.00
CA ASP A 8 -7.61 4.89 -9.37
C ASP A 8 -8.87 5.77 -9.46
N ASP A 9 -9.35 6.06 -10.66
CA ASP A 9 -10.53 6.90 -10.88
C ASP A 9 -11.84 6.29 -10.35
N ARG A 10 -11.85 4.99 -10.01
CA ARG A 10 -13.00 4.25 -9.48
C ARG A 10 -12.81 3.84 -8.02
N VAL A 11 -11.56 3.75 -7.55
CA VAL A 11 -11.23 3.24 -6.22
C VAL A 11 -10.52 4.31 -5.40
N SER A 12 -11.10 4.66 -4.27
CA SER A 12 -10.49 5.50 -3.24
C SER A 12 -10.38 4.74 -1.93
N ILE A 13 -9.37 5.04 -1.12
CA ILE A 13 -9.11 4.37 0.14
C ILE A 13 -9.36 5.32 1.31
N TYR A 14 -10.29 4.99 2.19
CA TYR A 14 -10.44 5.70 3.44
C TYR A 14 -9.39 5.24 4.45
N SER A 15 -8.61 6.18 4.96
CA SER A 15 -7.66 5.94 6.05
C SER A 15 -8.27 6.37 7.39
N PRO A 16 -8.67 5.44 8.27
CA PRO A 16 -9.24 5.80 9.57
C PRO A 16 -8.23 6.51 10.48
N VAL A 17 -6.95 6.17 10.37
CA VAL A 17 -5.88 6.80 11.15
C VAL A 17 -5.71 8.28 10.77
N LYS A 18 -5.74 8.59 9.47
CA LYS A 18 -5.62 9.97 8.97
C LYS A 18 -6.97 10.69 8.88
N ARG A 19 -8.09 9.97 9.05
CA ARG A 19 -9.46 10.45 8.82
C ARG A 19 -9.60 11.13 7.46
N LEU A 20 -9.03 10.51 6.44
CA LEU A 20 -8.91 11.08 5.09
C LEU A 20 -9.24 10.02 4.05
N VAL A 21 -9.97 10.41 3.01
CA VAL A 21 -10.12 9.63 1.78
C VAL A 21 -8.91 9.92 0.89
N ILE A 22 -8.18 8.87 0.54
CA ILE A 22 -7.06 8.93 -0.39
C ILE A 22 -7.58 8.56 -1.77
N ALA A 23 -7.52 9.51 -2.67
CA ALA A 23 -7.97 9.45 -4.05
C ALA A 23 -6.83 9.92 -4.99
N PRO A 24 -6.94 9.75 -6.33
CA PRO A 24 -5.87 10.16 -7.25
C PRO A 24 -5.39 11.59 -7.05
N GLN A 25 -6.31 12.52 -6.76
CA GLN A 25 -6.06 13.97 -6.68
C GLN A 25 -5.16 14.37 -5.50
N ASN A 26 -5.24 13.64 -4.39
CA ASN A 26 -4.48 13.92 -3.18
C ASN A 26 -3.46 12.82 -2.83
N PHE A 27 -3.29 11.83 -3.71
CA PHE A 27 -2.48 10.64 -3.44
C PHE A 27 -1.04 11.00 -3.05
N ALA A 28 -0.38 11.82 -3.87
CA ALA A 28 1.02 12.18 -3.69
C ALA A 28 1.25 12.85 -2.32
N GLU A 29 0.38 13.78 -1.92
CA GLU A 29 0.45 14.46 -0.63
C GLU A 29 0.10 13.52 0.53
N ALA A 30 -0.99 12.76 0.39
CA ALA A 30 -1.50 11.87 1.43
C ALA A 30 -0.54 10.72 1.77
N THR A 31 0.28 10.27 0.80
CA THR A 31 1.19 9.13 0.95
C THR A 31 2.66 9.51 1.14
N ALA A 32 3.02 10.76 0.86
CA ALA A 32 4.39 11.24 0.96
C ALA A 32 5.00 10.99 2.37
N PRO A 33 6.17 10.36 2.46
CA PRO A 33 6.90 10.32 3.71
C PRO A 33 7.41 11.71 4.07
N LYS A 34 7.47 12.00 5.37
CA LYS A 34 7.96 13.28 5.89
C LYS A 34 9.29 13.10 6.60
N SER A 35 10.18 14.05 6.38
CA SER A 35 11.43 14.19 7.14
C SER A 35 11.16 14.72 8.57
N SER A 36 12.18 14.74 9.40
CA SER A 36 12.08 15.19 10.79
C SER A 36 11.64 16.64 10.93
N ASP A 37 11.92 17.48 9.94
CA ASP A 37 11.48 18.88 9.86
C ASP A 37 10.07 19.06 9.29
N GLY A 38 9.38 17.94 8.98
CA GLY A 38 8.03 17.95 8.43
C GLY A 38 7.97 18.06 6.91
N THR A 39 9.08 18.21 6.21
CA THR A 39 9.13 18.32 4.74
C THR A 39 8.68 17.00 4.11
N ALA A 40 7.64 17.05 3.28
CA ALA A 40 7.12 15.90 2.56
C ALA A 40 7.97 15.63 1.30
N THR A 41 8.10 14.36 0.95
CA THR A 41 8.73 13.91 -0.31
C THR A 41 7.65 13.18 -1.13
N PRO A 42 6.85 13.90 -1.93
CA PRO A 42 5.81 13.30 -2.77
C PRO A 42 6.42 12.54 -3.95
N PHE A 43 5.67 11.56 -4.43
CA PHE A 43 5.98 10.78 -5.62
C PHE A 43 4.71 10.40 -6.37
N PRO A 44 4.78 10.07 -7.67
CA PRO A 44 3.61 9.71 -8.47
C PRO A 44 2.95 8.43 -7.96
N ARG A 45 1.61 8.39 -8.00
CA ARG A 45 0.80 7.24 -7.59
C ARG A 45 1.24 5.94 -8.27
N GLU A 46 1.56 6.01 -9.54
CA GLU A 46 2.00 4.88 -10.37
C GLU A 46 3.30 4.24 -9.87
N ARG A 47 4.05 4.96 -9.04
CA ARG A 47 5.30 4.50 -8.41
C ARG A 47 5.11 3.97 -6.99
N TYR A 48 3.86 3.86 -6.53
CA TYR A 48 3.62 3.44 -5.14
C TYR A 48 4.15 2.03 -4.85
N LEU A 49 3.97 1.10 -5.78
CA LEU A 49 4.52 -0.25 -5.62
C LEU A 49 6.06 -0.22 -5.58
N ASP A 50 6.69 0.50 -6.49
CA ASP A 50 8.16 0.67 -6.49
C ASP A 50 8.67 1.28 -5.19
N TYR A 51 7.94 2.27 -4.64
CA TYR A 51 8.24 2.85 -3.34
C TYR A 51 8.20 1.80 -2.21
N ARG A 52 7.17 0.96 -2.19
CA ARG A 52 7.02 -0.11 -1.20
C ARG A 52 8.11 -1.18 -1.36
N ILE A 53 8.41 -1.58 -2.58
CA ILE A 53 9.48 -2.52 -2.91
C ILE A 53 10.82 -2.01 -2.38
N ALA A 54 11.15 -0.75 -2.68
CA ALA A 54 12.43 -0.15 -2.30
C ALA A 54 12.58 0.07 -0.81
N SER A 55 11.51 0.55 -0.13
CA SER A 55 11.53 0.82 1.30
C SER A 55 11.32 -0.42 2.19
N GLY A 56 10.72 -1.48 1.64
CA GLY A 56 10.30 -2.67 2.38
C GLY A 56 9.04 -2.46 3.22
N ASP A 57 8.65 -3.53 3.91
CA ASP A 57 7.57 -3.54 4.90
C ASP A 57 7.96 -4.29 6.16
N ALA A 58 8.21 -3.53 7.22
CA ALA A 58 8.60 -4.12 8.51
C ALA A 58 7.44 -4.91 9.17
N SER A 59 6.17 -4.60 8.86
CA SER A 59 5.04 -5.34 9.42
C SER A 59 4.96 -6.77 8.88
N ASP A 60 5.41 -6.98 7.65
CA ASP A 60 5.43 -8.29 6.99
C ASP A 60 6.82 -8.93 6.97
N ASN A 61 7.77 -8.35 7.72
CA ASN A 61 9.17 -8.79 7.76
C ASN A 61 9.82 -8.81 6.36
N LEU A 62 9.46 -7.87 5.51
CA LEU A 62 10.04 -7.72 4.17
C LEU A 62 11.05 -6.57 4.18
N PRO A 63 12.36 -6.86 4.18
CA PRO A 63 13.37 -5.82 4.10
C PRO A 63 13.33 -5.12 2.74
N GLY A 64 13.56 -3.79 2.74
CA GLY A 64 13.79 -3.03 1.53
C GLY A 64 15.22 -3.14 1.03
N ILE A 65 15.55 -2.37 0.00
CA ILE A 65 16.91 -2.31 -0.54
C ILE A 65 17.85 -1.75 0.54
N PRO A 66 19.00 -2.39 0.79
CA PRO A 66 19.93 -1.96 1.83
C PRO A 66 20.34 -0.49 1.70
N GLY A 67 20.16 0.27 2.77
CA GLY A 67 20.42 1.70 2.82
C GLY A 67 19.29 2.59 2.29
N VAL A 68 18.24 2.01 1.70
CA VAL A 68 17.09 2.74 1.15
C VAL A 68 15.96 2.76 2.18
N GLY A 69 15.88 3.82 2.97
CA GLY A 69 14.73 4.08 3.84
C GLY A 69 13.62 4.82 3.09
N THR A 70 12.49 5.09 3.78
CA THR A 70 11.27 5.67 3.18
C THR A 70 11.51 6.98 2.41
N LEU A 71 12.29 7.93 2.97
CA LEU A 71 12.60 9.19 2.29
C LEU A 71 13.47 8.99 1.06
N THR A 72 14.45 8.09 1.16
CA THR A 72 15.32 7.76 0.02
C THR A 72 14.54 7.06 -1.08
N ALA A 73 13.71 6.09 -0.73
CA ALA A 73 12.81 5.41 -1.66
C ALA A 73 11.92 6.41 -2.42
N ALA A 74 11.26 7.33 -1.67
CA ALA A 74 10.41 8.35 -2.28
C ALA A 74 11.15 9.24 -3.28
N LYS A 75 12.38 9.68 -2.95
CA LYS A 75 13.21 10.47 -3.87
C LYS A 75 13.58 9.70 -5.14
N LEU A 76 13.96 8.43 -5.00
CA LEU A 76 14.32 7.60 -6.14
C LEU A 76 13.12 7.37 -7.05
N VAL A 77 11.99 6.93 -6.48
CA VAL A 77 10.80 6.61 -7.31
C VAL A 77 10.09 7.86 -7.84
N ALA A 78 10.30 9.03 -7.25
CA ALA A 78 9.84 10.28 -7.82
C ALA A 78 10.55 10.62 -9.13
N ALA A 79 11.83 10.24 -9.25
CA ALA A 79 12.64 10.53 -10.43
C ALA A 79 12.52 9.46 -11.53
N ALA A 80 12.44 8.17 -11.16
CA ALA A 80 12.36 7.06 -12.13
C ALA A 80 11.80 5.78 -11.51
N PRO A 81 11.35 4.79 -12.31
CA PRO A 81 11.09 3.42 -11.85
C PRO A 81 12.30 2.83 -11.14
N ILE A 82 12.06 2.02 -10.10
CA ILE A 82 13.16 1.48 -9.31
C ILE A 82 14.10 0.56 -10.12
N ASP A 83 13.57 -0.13 -11.11
CA ASP A 83 14.34 -1.02 -11.98
C ASP A 83 15.37 -0.29 -12.85
N GLU A 84 15.12 0.97 -13.21
CA GLU A 84 16.06 1.74 -14.03
C GLU A 84 17.41 1.95 -13.31
N TYR A 85 17.41 1.97 -11.99
CA TYR A 85 18.65 2.09 -11.21
C TYR A 85 19.50 0.82 -11.22
N LEU A 86 18.95 -0.33 -11.59
CA LEU A 86 19.74 -1.54 -11.80
C LEU A 86 20.59 -1.43 -13.09
N ALA A 87 20.04 -0.77 -14.12
CA ALA A 87 20.77 -0.54 -15.37
C ALA A 87 21.73 0.65 -15.26
N GLU A 88 21.35 1.70 -14.51
CA GLU A 88 22.11 2.95 -14.39
C GLU A 88 22.33 3.36 -12.92
N PRO A 89 23.12 2.62 -12.11
CA PRO A 89 23.31 2.94 -10.69
C PRO A 89 23.89 4.34 -10.42
N ALA A 90 24.63 4.89 -11.37
CA ALA A 90 25.21 6.25 -11.24
C ALA A 90 24.13 7.34 -11.06
N ARG A 91 22.91 7.13 -11.57
CA ARG A 91 21.78 8.07 -11.38
C ARG A 91 21.38 8.24 -9.92
N ILE A 92 21.61 7.25 -9.08
CA ILE A 92 21.26 7.30 -7.65
C ILE A 92 21.95 8.50 -6.98
N THR A 93 23.25 8.67 -7.22
CA THR A 93 24.01 9.81 -6.67
C THR A 93 23.45 11.14 -7.15
N SER A 94 23.09 11.26 -8.42
CA SER A 94 22.51 12.48 -8.98
C SER A 94 21.15 12.83 -8.36
N VAL A 95 20.28 11.82 -8.21
CA VAL A 95 18.94 12.00 -7.60
C VAL A 95 19.03 12.34 -6.12
N LEU A 96 19.91 11.68 -5.38
CA LEU A 96 20.04 11.89 -3.93
C LEU A 96 20.89 13.13 -3.57
N GLY A 97 21.64 13.68 -4.52
CA GLY A 97 22.60 14.78 -4.29
C GLY A 97 23.78 14.39 -3.39
N ARG A 98 23.96 13.10 -3.13
CA ARG A 98 25.03 12.57 -2.27
C ARG A 98 25.34 11.12 -2.60
N LYS A 99 26.58 10.70 -2.36
CA LYS A 99 26.96 9.28 -2.39
C LYS A 99 26.49 8.55 -1.11
N SER A 100 26.20 7.26 -1.27
CA SER A 100 25.91 6.36 -0.15
C SER A 100 26.55 5.01 -0.41
N ALA A 101 27.66 4.74 0.25
CA ALA A 101 28.42 3.50 0.07
C ALA A 101 27.54 2.24 0.24
N ARG A 102 26.56 2.27 1.15
CA ARG A 102 25.65 1.12 1.37
C ARG A 102 24.68 0.92 0.22
N ILE A 103 24.13 1.99 -0.34
CA ILE A 103 23.23 1.92 -1.51
C ILE A 103 24.06 1.53 -2.75
N ASP A 104 25.21 2.18 -2.92
CA ASP A 104 26.09 1.88 -4.06
C ASP A 104 26.52 0.41 -4.05
N ALA A 105 26.86 -0.16 -2.88
CA ALA A 105 27.20 -1.57 -2.73
C ALA A 105 26.02 -2.49 -3.06
N ALA A 106 24.80 -2.17 -2.61
CA ALA A 106 23.60 -2.98 -2.88
C ALA A 106 23.27 -3.05 -4.39
N PHE A 107 23.44 -1.92 -5.11
CA PHE A 107 23.20 -1.87 -6.56
C PHE A 107 24.38 -2.39 -7.39
N ALA A 108 25.59 -2.42 -6.84
CA ALA A 108 26.75 -3.03 -7.46
C ALA A 108 26.78 -4.56 -7.35
N SER A 109 26.05 -5.12 -6.40
CA SER A 109 25.84 -6.55 -6.19
C SER A 109 24.47 -6.99 -6.70
N SER A 110 24.13 -8.28 -6.61
CA SER A 110 22.79 -8.79 -6.92
C SER A 110 21.73 -8.40 -5.87
N GLU A 111 22.13 -7.87 -4.72
CA GLU A 111 21.27 -7.69 -3.55
C GLU A 111 20.07 -6.77 -3.81
N ALA A 112 20.27 -5.67 -4.54
CA ALA A 112 19.16 -4.77 -4.91
C ALA A 112 18.20 -5.48 -5.89
N ALA A 113 18.70 -6.18 -6.90
CA ALA A 113 17.89 -6.89 -7.86
C ALA A 113 17.06 -8.01 -7.21
N GLU A 114 17.68 -8.82 -6.36
CA GLU A 114 17.01 -9.87 -5.60
C GLU A 114 15.91 -9.31 -4.68
N THR A 115 16.19 -8.19 -4.00
CA THR A 115 15.22 -7.51 -3.15
C THR A 115 14.04 -6.98 -3.96
N ILE A 116 14.29 -6.34 -5.09
CA ILE A 116 13.25 -5.81 -5.99
C ILE A 116 12.38 -6.96 -6.49
N HIS A 117 12.98 -8.04 -6.97
CA HIS A 117 12.25 -9.19 -7.49
C HIS A 117 11.37 -9.83 -6.42
N ARG A 118 11.96 -10.22 -5.29
CA ARG A 118 11.22 -10.82 -4.17
C ARG A 118 10.07 -9.95 -3.68
N ASN A 119 10.34 -8.66 -3.42
CA ASN A 119 9.33 -7.76 -2.88
C ASN A 119 8.22 -7.49 -3.89
N ARG A 120 8.52 -7.45 -5.20
CA ARG A 120 7.50 -7.33 -6.24
C ARG A 120 6.57 -8.54 -6.27
N GLU A 121 7.12 -9.75 -6.23
CA GLU A 121 6.30 -10.97 -6.19
C GLU A 121 5.37 -11.03 -4.97
N LEU A 122 5.84 -10.56 -3.81
CA LEU A 122 5.09 -10.63 -2.56
C LEU A 122 4.13 -9.44 -2.37
N MET A 123 4.44 -8.26 -2.91
CA MET A 123 3.69 -7.04 -2.65
C MET A 123 2.73 -6.63 -3.77
N ASP A 124 2.93 -7.09 -5.02
CA ASP A 124 2.06 -6.68 -6.13
C ASP A 124 0.72 -7.41 -6.10
N LEU A 125 -0.32 -6.72 -5.63
CA LEU A 125 -1.69 -7.27 -5.54
C LEU A 125 -2.26 -7.69 -6.91
N ARG A 126 -1.75 -7.14 -8.01
CA ARG A 126 -2.20 -7.47 -9.36
C ARG A 126 -1.71 -8.83 -9.81
N LEU A 127 -0.60 -9.32 -9.27
CA LEU A 127 -0.10 -10.68 -9.55
C LEU A 127 -1.05 -11.73 -8.98
N ALA A 128 -1.52 -11.53 -7.76
CA ALA A 128 -2.51 -12.42 -7.13
C ALA A 128 -3.82 -12.46 -7.93
N ALA A 129 -4.30 -11.32 -8.43
CA ALA A 129 -5.53 -11.21 -9.20
C ALA A 129 -5.52 -12.00 -10.53
N ARG A 130 -4.34 -12.26 -11.11
CA ARG A 130 -4.22 -13.03 -12.36
C ARG A 130 -4.65 -14.49 -12.24
N ASN A 131 -4.69 -15.02 -11.02
CA ASN A 131 -5.07 -16.41 -10.76
C ASN A 131 -6.59 -16.62 -10.67
N TYR A 132 -7.38 -15.55 -10.74
CA TYR A 132 -8.84 -15.60 -10.67
C TYR A 132 -9.45 -15.25 -12.02
N SER A 133 -10.01 -16.23 -12.70
CA SER A 133 -10.68 -16.04 -14.00
C SER A 133 -12.06 -15.40 -13.86
N SER A 134 -12.73 -15.64 -12.73
CA SER A 134 -14.00 -15.05 -12.35
C SER A 134 -14.13 -14.99 -10.83
N LEU A 135 -14.75 -13.92 -10.32
CA LEU A 135 -15.15 -13.82 -8.92
C LEU A 135 -16.58 -14.30 -8.68
N ASP A 136 -17.33 -14.65 -9.73
CA ASP A 136 -18.75 -15.02 -9.60
C ASP A 136 -18.94 -16.29 -8.78
N GLU A 137 -18.03 -17.26 -8.89
CA GLU A 137 -18.06 -18.49 -8.09
C GLU A 137 -17.86 -18.22 -6.59
N TYR A 138 -17.21 -17.10 -6.23
CA TYR A 138 -17.00 -16.70 -4.83
C TYR A 138 -18.05 -15.71 -4.34
N ARG A 139 -18.92 -15.22 -5.25
CA ARG A 139 -19.98 -14.29 -4.86
C ARG A 139 -20.97 -15.03 -3.97
N ARG A 140 -21.22 -14.47 -2.80
CA ARG A 140 -22.28 -14.89 -1.90
C ARG A 140 -23.29 -13.77 -1.82
N GLN A 141 -24.51 -14.05 -2.20
CA GLN A 141 -25.62 -13.13 -1.94
C GLN A 141 -26.12 -13.40 -0.53
N GLY A 142 -25.82 -12.47 0.37
CA GLY A 142 -26.38 -12.46 1.71
C GLY A 142 -27.75 -11.82 1.72
N SER A 143 -28.57 -12.17 2.69
CA SER A 143 -29.78 -11.43 3.06
C SER A 143 -29.56 -10.84 4.44
N TRP A 144 -29.99 -9.59 4.61
CA TRP A 144 -29.98 -8.97 5.93
C TRP A 144 -31.20 -9.45 6.72
N ASP A 145 -30.95 -9.96 7.93
CA ASP A 145 -31.96 -10.30 8.92
C ASP A 145 -31.53 -9.80 10.29
N GLU A 146 -32.21 -8.79 10.79
CA GLU A 146 -31.89 -8.15 12.06
C GLU A 146 -31.98 -9.11 13.25
N THR A 147 -32.98 -9.98 13.27
CA THR A 147 -33.20 -10.93 14.37
C THR A 147 -32.02 -11.89 14.47
N SER A 148 -31.63 -12.48 13.36
CA SER A 148 -30.47 -13.38 13.28
C SER A 148 -29.17 -12.67 13.66
N PHE A 149 -28.98 -11.43 13.22
CA PHE A 149 -27.81 -10.64 13.58
C PHE A 149 -27.72 -10.38 15.07
N ARG A 150 -28.82 -9.93 15.70
CA ARG A 150 -28.87 -9.69 17.14
C ARG A 150 -28.63 -10.97 17.94
N ALA A 151 -29.21 -12.09 17.52
CA ALA A 151 -29.00 -13.39 18.14
C ALA A 151 -27.54 -13.82 18.05
N TRP A 152 -26.92 -13.65 16.88
CA TRP A 152 -25.50 -13.96 16.67
C TRP A 152 -24.56 -13.09 17.52
N VAL A 153 -24.79 -11.77 17.57
CA VAL A 153 -23.98 -10.85 18.41
C VAL A 153 -24.05 -11.27 19.88
N LYS A 154 -25.23 -11.65 20.36
CA LYS A 154 -25.43 -12.12 21.73
C LYS A 154 -24.71 -13.45 22.00
N ASP A 155 -24.84 -14.41 21.08
CA ASP A 155 -24.16 -15.71 21.16
C ASP A 155 -22.65 -15.57 21.19
N GLN A 156 -22.09 -14.71 20.33
CA GLN A 156 -20.66 -14.41 20.28
C GLN A 156 -20.17 -13.52 21.43
N ARG A 157 -21.04 -13.07 22.32
CA ARG A 157 -20.73 -12.20 23.48
C ARG A 157 -19.97 -10.92 23.08
N ILE A 158 -20.31 -10.33 21.94
CA ILE A 158 -19.67 -9.11 21.45
C ILE A 158 -20.25 -7.92 22.21
N SER A 159 -19.51 -7.41 23.21
CA SER A 159 -19.96 -6.31 24.05
C SER A 159 -19.54 -4.93 23.57
N ALA A 160 -18.55 -4.84 22.68
CA ALA A 160 -18.01 -3.56 22.19
C ALA A 160 -18.74 -3.02 20.96
N LEU A 161 -19.74 -3.75 20.42
CA LEU A 161 -20.47 -3.33 19.25
C LEU A 161 -21.70 -2.51 19.65
N GLU A 162 -21.80 -1.31 19.12
CA GLU A 162 -23.00 -0.47 19.19
C GLU A 162 -24.07 -1.04 18.24
N ILE A 163 -24.85 -2.00 18.74
CA ILE A 163 -25.77 -2.83 17.95
C ILE A 163 -26.77 -1.97 17.16
N GLU A 164 -27.37 -0.95 17.77
CA GLU A 164 -28.35 -0.10 17.09
C GLU A 164 -27.72 0.69 15.94
N SER A 165 -26.47 1.11 16.08
CA SER A 165 -25.74 1.78 15.01
C SER A 165 -25.40 0.82 13.87
N ALA A 166 -25.02 -0.41 14.19
CA ALA A 166 -24.74 -1.45 13.20
C ALA A 166 -26.01 -1.86 12.44
N VAL A 167 -27.13 -2.03 13.12
CA VAL A 167 -28.44 -2.34 12.50
C VAL A 167 -28.80 -1.25 11.48
N ARG A 168 -28.83 0.03 11.89
CA ARG A 168 -29.13 1.15 10.96
C ARG A 168 -28.21 1.17 9.75
N CYS A 169 -26.92 0.87 9.94
CA CYS A 169 -25.97 0.82 8.83
C CYS A 169 -26.32 -0.29 7.84
N MET A 170 -26.62 -1.49 8.35
CA MET A 170 -26.98 -2.64 7.50
C MET A 170 -28.30 -2.47 6.79
N GLU A 171 -29.31 -1.86 7.44
CA GLU A 171 -30.58 -1.52 6.80
C GLU A 171 -30.39 -0.54 5.64
N HIS A 172 -29.52 0.45 5.81
CA HIS A 172 -29.19 1.40 4.75
C HIS A 172 -28.52 0.71 3.56
N ILE A 173 -27.60 -0.21 3.81
CA ILE A 173 -26.90 -0.99 2.76
C ILE A 173 -27.89 -1.92 2.05
N ALA A 174 -28.82 -2.54 2.77
CA ALA A 174 -29.78 -3.47 2.20
C ALA A 174 -30.88 -2.78 1.37
N ALA A 175 -31.11 -1.47 1.58
CA ALA A 175 -32.11 -0.68 0.87
C ALA A 175 -31.57 -0.05 -0.43
N GLY A 176 -30.27 -0.04 -0.69
CA GLY A 176 -29.60 0.53 -1.87
C GLY A 176 -29.18 -0.50 -2.87
#